data_a10d3b58f4bed8a8a16ae2cba0b96897
#
_entry.id   a10d3b58f4bed8a8a16ae2cba0b96897
#
_cell.length_a   1.000
_cell.length_b   1.000
_cell.length_c   1.000
_cell.angle_alpha   90.00
_cell.angle_beta   90.00
_cell.angle_gamma   90.00
#
_symmetry.space_group_name_H-M   'P 1'
#
loop_
_entity.id
_entity.type
_entity.pdbx_description
1 polymer ?
#
loop_
_entity_poly.entity_id
_entity_poly.type
_entity_poly.pdbx_seq_one_letter_code
_entity_poly.pdbx_strand_id
1 'polypeptide(L)'
;MKEFSSILWQEKYIKDLCIVVKDKYDPKNNDTNEKIYIGLENMMTNKGIISKNNSLKIKSVKTKFEKYDLLYGRLRPYLNKHDMVTFDGICSTDILVFRFKNKITAKYINYYFDTVDFIKYVVKNSNGINLPRVSAKEIGLYKIKLPPINEQQRIVNIIESLFVKLDRAKELIENTLAQFEQNKMAILHKAFTGELTAKWRKENNIDLSSWENGILMDFCKINPKKINTKEFDDDMIVSFIPMPCVSDIWGKIVKKELRKLGEVKKGYTNFCEGDVLFAKITPCMENGKSAIVDKLENDIGFGSTEFYVLRCDENKLNNKYLHYFVRQKTFRDEAKGEMTGAVGQQRVPKTFLENYKMKLPTIEEQQEIVNILDKLLAKYNKIKNLEQQLEKIELLKKAILAKAFRGELGTNNPDEESAENLLKEILAEK
;
A
#
# COMPACT_ATOMS: atom_id res chain seq x y z
N MET A 1 -9.68 33.99 -21.10
CA MET A 1 -8.50 33.11 -21.19
C MET A 1 -7.32 33.97 -21.60
N LYS A 2 -6.42 34.25 -20.68
CA LYS A 2 -5.17 34.93 -21.01
C LYS A 2 -4.29 33.92 -21.73
N GLU A 3 -4.01 34.09 -23.02
CA GLU A 3 -2.92 33.42 -23.71
C GLU A 3 -1.61 33.79 -23.00
N PHE A 4 -1.20 32.94 -22.07
CA PHE A 4 0.10 33.05 -21.42
C PHE A 4 1.16 32.71 -22.44
N SER A 5 2.05 33.67 -22.64
CA SER A 5 3.06 33.72 -23.66
C SER A 5 4.01 32.49 -23.64
N SER A 6 3.63 31.45 -24.32
CA SER A 6 4.53 30.36 -24.76
C SER A 6 5.55 30.83 -25.80
N ILE A 7 5.65 32.14 -26.04
CA ILE A 7 6.42 32.79 -27.11
C ILE A 7 7.92 32.58 -27.00
N LEU A 8 8.44 32.17 -25.84
CA LEU A 8 9.87 31.95 -25.63
C LEU A 8 10.28 30.46 -25.52
N TRP A 9 9.33 29.52 -25.52
CA TRP A 9 9.66 28.11 -25.43
C TRP A 9 9.97 27.54 -26.80
N GLN A 10 11.17 26.95 -26.97
CA GLN A 10 11.60 26.36 -28.23
C GLN A 10 11.39 24.85 -28.22
N GLU A 11 10.89 24.32 -29.32
CA GLU A 11 10.91 22.86 -29.51
C GLU A 11 12.34 22.40 -29.80
N LYS A 12 12.84 21.46 -29.03
CA LYS A 12 14.17 20.85 -29.18
C LYS A 12 14.06 19.34 -29.09
N TYR A 13 14.91 18.64 -29.80
CA TYR A 13 15.14 17.23 -29.57
C TYR A 13 16.10 17.03 -28.40
N ILE A 14 15.94 15.97 -27.60
CA ILE A 14 16.87 15.68 -26.50
C ILE A 14 18.31 15.54 -26.98
N LYS A 15 18.52 14.93 -28.17
CA LYS A 15 19.85 14.80 -28.79
C LYS A 15 20.56 16.14 -29.05
N ASP A 16 19.83 17.24 -29.17
CA ASP A 16 20.40 18.57 -29.44
C ASP A 16 20.86 19.24 -28.14
N LEU A 17 20.47 18.70 -26.98
CA LEU A 17 20.74 19.27 -25.66
C LEU A 17 21.85 18.55 -24.91
N CYS A 18 22.15 17.29 -25.27
CA CYS A 18 23.10 16.46 -24.56
C CYS A 18 23.90 15.57 -25.52
N ILE A 19 25.00 15.04 -25.01
CA ILE A 19 25.74 13.95 -25.64
C ILE A 19 25.47 12.63 -24.89
N VAL A 20 25.44 11.54 -25.63
CA VAL A 20 25.42 10.20 -25.04
C VAL A 20 26.86 9.80 -24.74
N VAL A 21 27.16 9.62 -23.45
CA VAL A 21 28.52 9.25 -23.03
C VAL A 21 28.82 7.81 -23.44
N LYS A 22 29.92 7.61 -24.16
CA LYS A 22 30.39 6.28 -24.61
C LYS A 22 31.70 5.86 -23.94
N ASP A 23 32.21 6.69 -23.03
CA ASP A 23 33.45 6.44 -22.32
C ASP A 23 33.35 5.18 -21.47
N LYS A 24 34.32 4.26 -21.61
CA LYS A 24 34.30 2.95 -21.02
C LYS A 24 35.32 2.82 -19.90
N TYR A 25 34.90 2.12 -18.87
CA TYR A 25 35.77 1.56 -17.84
C TYR A 25 35.98 0.08 -18.16
N ASP A 26 37.24 -0.30 -18.41
CA ASP A 26 37.64 -1.71 -18.56
C ASP A 26 38.41 -2.14 -17.31
N PRO A 27 37.90 -3.10 -16.53
CA PRO A 27 38.53 -3.57 -15.30
C PRO A 27 39.88 -4.26 -15.56
N LYS A 28 40.20 -4.62 -16.83
CA LYS A 28 41.50 -5.22 -17.21
C LYS A 28 42.65 -4.20 -17.29
N ASN A 29 42.32 -2.90 -17.35
CA ASN A 29 43.30 -1.82 -17.50
C ASN A 29 43.95 -1.37 -16.17
N ASN A 30 44.09 -2.24 -15.19
CA ASN A 30 44.79 -2.01 -13.91
C ASN A 30 44.44 -0.71 -13.16
N ASP A 31 43.22 -0.21 -13.32
CA ASP A 31 42.72 0.91 -12.54
C ASP A 31 42.34 0.39 -11.13
N THR A 32 43.32 0.50 -10.22
CA THR A 32 43.22 0.00 -8.84
C THR A 32 42.33 0.86 -7.95
N ASN A 33 41.88 1.99 -8.46
CA ASN A 33 41.01 2.92 -7.69
C ASN A 33 39.59 2.40 -7.60
N GLU A 34 39.10 2.30 -6.39
CA GLU A 34 37.73 1.98 -6.08
C GLU A 34 36.77 3.03 -6.70
N LYS A 35 35.84 2.55 -7.51
CA LYS A 35 34.81 3.45 -8.14
C LYS A 35 33.43 3.11 -7.63
N ILE A 36 32.59 4.13 -7.53
CA ILE A 36 31.16 3.93 -7.26
C ILE A 36 30.54 3.28 -8.49
N TYR A 37 29.86 2.15 -8.28
CA TYR A 37 29.10 1.47 -9.32
C TYR A 37 27.60 1.60 -9.12
N ILE A 38 26.88 1.92 -10.19
CA ILE A 38 25.42 1.97 -10.26
C ILE A 38 24.91 0.92 -11.25
N GLY A 39 24.16 -0.04 -10.73
CA GLY A 39 23.37 -0.99 -11.53
C GLY A 39 21.89 -0.61 -11.53
N LEU A 40 21.06 -1.31 -12.31
CA LEU A 40 19.59 -1.09 -12.30
C LEU A 40 18.96 -1.47 -10.95
N GLU A 41 19.58 -2.34 -10.19
CA GLU A 41 19.21 -2.72 -8.82
C GLU A 41 19.39 -1.58 -7.83
N ASN A 42 20.28 -0.63 -8.12
CA ASN A 42 20.53 0.54 -7.31
C ASN A 42 19.57 1.71 -7.60
N MET A 43 18.70 1.56 -8.59
CA MET A 43 17.74 2.58 -9.02
C MET A 43 16.31 2.10 -8.79
N MET A 44 15.46 2.97 -8.29
CA MET A 44 14.03 2.69 -8.03
C MET A 44 13.17 3.68 -8.80
N THR A 45 12.04 3.18 -9.33
CA THR A 45 11.01 4.00 -9.98
C THR A 45 10.57 5.15 -9.06
N ASN A 46 10.51 6.36 -9.57
CA ASN A 46 10.11 7.59 -8.87
C ASN A 46 10.97 7.98 -7.63
N LYS A 47 12.09 7.29 -7.39
CA LYS A 47 13.00 7.58 -6.26
C LYS A 47 14.44 7.80 -6.68
N GLY A 48 14.76 7.57 -7.97
CA GLY A 48 16.13 7.69 -8.46
C GLY A 48 17.08 6.63 -7.87
N ILE A 49 18.32 7.04 -7.59
CA ILE A 49 19.36 6.18 -7.02
C ILE A 49 19.15 6.04 -5.51
N ILE A 50 18.91 4.81 -5.06
CA ILE A 50 18.62 4.47 -3.65
C ILE A 50 19.83 3.84 -2.93
N SER A 51 20.82 3.36 -3.65
CA SER A 51 22.03 2.74 -3.10
C SER A 51 23.21 2.85 -4.07
N LYS A 52 24.40 2.61 -3.56
CA LYS A 52 25.66 2.64 -4.33
C LYS A 52 26.48 1.39 -3.99
N ASN A 53 27.12 0.80 -4.97
CA ASN A 53 28.01 -0.34 -4.80
C ASN A 53 29.44 0.07 -5.10
N ASN A 54 30.41 -0.65 -4.56
CA ASN A 54 31.82 -0.48 -4.88
C ASN A 54 32.23 -1.35 -6.09
N SER A 55 33.17 -0.88 -6.89
CA SER A 55 33.60 -1.53 -8.14
C SER A 55 34.50 -2.77 -7.97
N LEU A 56 34.96 -3.10 -6.76
CA LEU A 56 35.94 -4.17 -6.49
C LEU A 56 35.55 -5.55 -7.04
N LYS A 57 34.29 -5.81 -7.33
CA LYS A 57 33.79 -7.11 -7.84
C LYS A 57 33.43 -7.08 -9.33
N ILE A 58 33.68 -5.96 -10.02
CA ILE A 58 33.24 -5.80 -11.42
C ILE A 58 34.26 -6.43 -12.37
N LYS A 59 33.79 -7.42 -13.14
CA LYS A 59 34.63 -8.17 -14.10
C LYS A 59 34.34 -7.82 -15.57
N SER A 60 33.36 -6.95 -15.84
CA SER A 60 32.95 -6.61 -17.20
C SER A 60 33.02 -5.10 -17.46
N VAL A 61 33.22 -4.75 -18.73
CA VAL A 61 33.25 -3.35 -19.17
C VAL A 61 31.99 -2.59 -18.73
N LYS A 62 32.15 -1.36 -18.24
CA LYS A 62 31.10 -0.47 -17.77
C LYS A 62 31.15 0.87 -18.50
N THR A 63 30.12 1.70 -18.34
CA THR A 63 30.12 3.08 -18.84
C THR A 63 30.51 4.03 -17.72
N LYS A 64 31.45 4.94 -17.97
CA LYS A 64 31.81 6.00 -17.02
C LYS A 64 30.74 7.08 -17.02
N PHE A 65 30.53 7.70 -15.88
CA PHE A 65 29.73 8.91 -15.73
C PHE A 65 30.41 9.90 -14.79
N GLU A 66 30.07 11.15 -14.96
CA GLU A 66 30.56 12.26 -14.14
C GLU A 66 29.40 12.96 -13.42
N LYS A 67 29.74 13.71 -12.41
CA LYS A 67 28.80 14.55 -11.65
C LYS A 67 27.93 15.40 -12.59
N TYR A 68 26.62 15.39 -12.36
CA TYR A 68 25.57 16.04 -13.15
C TYR A 68 25.19 15.34 -14.45
N ASP A 69 25.78 14.18 -14.77
CA ASP A 69 25.24 13.33 -15.82
C ASP A 69 23.88 12.77 -15.41
N LEU A 70 22.97 12.60 -16.38
CA LEU A 70 21.68 12.00 -16.20
C LEU A 70 21.76 10.53 -16.61
N LEU A 71 21.54 9.64 -15.65
CA LEU A 71 21.48 8.19 -15.85
C LEU A 71 20.06 7.75 -16.17
N TYR A 72 19.87 6.92 -17.20
CA TYR A 72 18.59 6.38 -17.59
C TYR A 72 18.67 4.86 -17.84
N GLY A 73 17.88 4.10 -17.09
CA GLY A 73 17.76 2.64 -17.25
C GLY A 73 17.00 2.28 -18.53
N ARG A 74 17.72 1.76 -19.53
CA ARG A 74 17.15 1.43 -20.84
C ARG A 74 16.32 0.15 -20.84
N LEU A 75 16.56 -0.75 -19.90
CA LEU A 75 15.86 -2.04 -19.76
C LEU A 75 14.54 -1.84 -19.03
N ARG A 76 13.45 -2.38 -19.57
CA ARG A 76 12.08 -2.24 -19.06
C ARG A 76 11.72 -0.77 -18.86
N PRO A 77 11.67 0.05 -19.92
CA PRO A 77 11.50 1.49 -19.84
C PRO A 77 10.22 1.94 -19.14
N TYR A 78 9.22 1.07 -19.03
CA TYR A 78 8.01 1.33 -18.23
C TYR A 78 8.30 1.50 -16.72
N LEU A 79 9.45 1.02 -16.22
CA LEU A 79 9.89 1.25 -14.85
C LEU A 79 10.45 2.66 -14.66
N ASN A 80 10.77 3.37 -15.73
CA ASN A 80 11.25 4.75 -15.75
C ASN A 80 12.31 5.05 -14.67
N LYS A 81 13.37 4.24 -14.63
CA LYS A 81 14.46 4.40 -13.67
C LYS A 81 15.48 5.40 -14.20
N HIS A 82 15.57 6.56 -13.61
CA HIS A 82 16.54 7.60 -13.98
C HIS A 82 16.89 8.47 -12.78
N ASP A 83 18.02 9.15 -12.86
CA ASP A 83 18.42 10.14 -11.88
C ASP A 83 19.60 10.98 -12.39
N MET A 84 19.71 12.20 -11.92
CA MET A 84 20.87 13.06 -12.14
C MET A 84 21.87 12.88 -11.00
N VAL A 85 23.07 12.38 -11.32
CA VAL A 85 24.08 12.04 -10.32
C VAL A 85 24.81 13.27 -9.76
N THR A 86 25.22 13.20 -8.49
CA THR A 86 25.99 14.24 -7.80
C THR A 86 27.43 13.82 -7.52
N PHE A 87 27.89 12.72 -8.12
CA PHE A 87 29.20 12.10 -7.94
C PHE A 87 29.66 11.44 -9.24
N ASP A 88 30.95 11.14 -9.34
CA ASP A 88 31.53 10.41 -10.47
C ASP A 88 31.50 8.91 -10.22
N GLY A 89 31.44 8.11 -11.28
CA GLY A 89 31.44 6.66 -11.15
C GLY A 89 31.33 5.89 -12.47
N ILE A 90 30.89 4.66 -12.34
CA ILE A 90 30.63 3.76 -13.47
C ILE A 90 29.24 3.14 -13.33
N CYS A 91 28.60 2.82 -14.45
CA CYS A 91 27.28 2.22 -14.43
C CYS A 91 27.16 1.01 -15.35
N SER A 92 26.11 0.22 -15.13
CA SER A 92 25.73 -0.92 -15.99
C SER A 92 25.57 -0.48 -17.44
N THR A 93 25.85 -1.37 -18.39
CA THR A 93 25.58 -1.17 -19.82
C THR A 93 24.10 -1.06 -20.17
N ASP A 94 23.21 -1.48 -19.27
CA ASP A 94 21.78 -1.26 -19.38
C ASP A 94 21.33 0.11 -18.82
N ILE A 95 22.29 0.99 -18.49
CA ILE A 95 22.07 2.39 -18.14
C ILE A 95 22.70 3.26 -19.22
N LEU A 96 21.92 4.17 -19.78
CA LEU A 96 22.37 5.21 -20.69
C LEU A 96 22.82 6.41 -19.87
N VAL A 97 23.90 7.07 -20.31
CA VAL A 97 24.45 8.26 -19.66
C VAL A 97 24.32 9.43 -20.61
N PHE A 98 23.55 10.44 -20.19
CA PHE A 98 23.34 11.68 -20.93
C PHE A 98 24.07 12.82 -20.23
N ARG A 99 24.98 13.50 -20.93
CA ARG A 99 25.73 14.65 -20.44
C ARG A 99 25.22 15.93 -21.09
N PHE A 100 24.69 16.80 -20.27
CA PHE A 100 24.15 18.10 -20.70
C PHE A 100 25.22 19.19 -20.53
N LYS A 101 25.16 20.22 -21.39
CA LYS A 101 26.06 21.39 -21.28
C LYS A 101 25.81 22.19 -20.00
N ASN A 102 24.59 22.14 -19.46
CA ASN A 102 24.19 22.92 -18.30
C ASN A 102 23.47 22.00 -17.29
N LYS A 103 23.88 22.07 -16.02
CA LYS A 103 23.28 21.31 -14.92
C LYS A 103 21.80 21.60 -14.69
N ILE A 104 21.35 22.84 -14.98
CA ILE A 104 19.95 23.23 -14.83
C ILE A 104 19.09 22.51 -15.87
N THR A 105 19.58 22.46 -17.11
CA THR A 105 18.92 21.70 -18.19
C THR A 105 18.88 20.20 -17.86
N ALA A 106 19.96 19.64 -17.32
CA ALA A 106 19.97 18.25 -16.86
C ALA A 106 18.88 17.98 -15.80
N LYS A 107 18.75 18.86 -14.79
CA LYS A 107 17.70 18.78 -13.76
C LYS A 107 16.31 18.91 -14.34
N TYR A 108 16.10 19.88 -15.21
CA TYR A 108 14.83 20.10 -15.89
C TYR A 108 14.40 18.87 -16.69
N ILE A 109 15.34 18.27 -17.45
CA ILE A 109 15.10 17.05 -18.23
C ILE A 109 14.88 15.85 -17.31
N ASN A 110 15.56 15.76 -16.16
CA ASN A 110 15.33 14.70 -15.19
C ASN A 110 13.85 14.69 -14.75
N TYR A 111 13.27 15.83 -14.40
CA TYR A 111 11.83 15.92 -14.10
C TYR A 111 10.93 15.70 -15.31
N TYR A 112 11.40 16.12 -16.50
CA TYR A 112 10.65 15.89 -17.74
C TYR A 112 10.48 14.40 -18.04
N PHE A 113 11.46 13.58 -17.70
CA PHE A 113 11.39 12.12 -17.85
C PHE A 113 10.32 11.46 -16.99
N ASP A 114 9.84 12.12 -15.94
CA ASP A 114 8.72 11.62 -15.11
C ASP A 114 7.34 11.97 -15.71
N THR A 115 7.28 12.65 -16.85
CA THR A 115 6.01 12.94 -17.51
C THR A 115 5.38 11.69 -18.13
N VAL A 116 4.07 11.61 -18.07
CA VAL A 116 3.29 10.51 -18.66
C VAL A 116 3.56 10.36 -20.16
N ASP A 117 3.74 11.49 -20.86
CA ASP A 117 3.97 11.50 -22.31
C ASP A 117 5.34 10.95 -22.68
N PHE A 118 6.38 11.30 -21.92
CA PHE A 118 7.72 10.72 -22.12
C PHE A 118 7.72 9.21 -21.86
N ILE A 119 7.12 8.77 -20.75
CA ILE A 119 7.04 7.34 -20.38
C ILE A 119 6.30 6.57 -21.48
N LYS A 120 5.15 7.06 -21.95
CA LYS A 120 4.41 6.44 -23.07
C LYS A 120 5.27 6.34 -24.34
N TYR A 121 6.00 7.41 -24.63
CA TYR A 121 6.86 7.45 -25.82
C TYR A 121 7.98 6.40 -25.75
N VAL A 122 8.73 6.32 -24.66
CA VAL A 122 9.84 5.36 -24.54
C VAL A 122 9.36 3.91 -24.50
N VAL A 123 8.20 3.65 -23.92
CA VAL A 123 7.57 2.34 -23.93
C VAL A 123 7.16 1.94 -25.36
N LYS A 124 6.51 2.83 -26.09
CA LYS A 124 6.09 2.61 -27.48
C LYS A 124 7.27 2.35 -28.42
N ASN A 125 8.40 3.03 -28.22
CA ASN A 125 9.60 2.94 -29.06
C ASN A 125 10.67 2.00 -28.48
N SER A 126 10.27 1.08 -27.59
CA SER A 126 11.16 0.04 -27.07
C SER A 126 11.06 -1.24 -27.89
N ASN A 127 12.15 -2.02 -27.94
CA ASN A 127 12.25 -3.26 -28.68
C ASN A 127 12.50 -4.45 -27.72
N GLY A 128 11.93 -5.61 -28.03
CA GLY A 128 12.05 -6.86 -27.28
C GLY A 128 10.76 -7.20 -26.53
N ILE A 129 10.34 -8.47 -26.59
CA ILE A 129 9.07 -8.94 -26.00
C ILE A 129 9.21 -9.12 -24.48
N ASN A 130 10.17 -9.91 -24.03
CA ASN A 130 10.33 -10.24 -22.59
C ASN A 130 11.18 -9.22 -21.83
N LEU A 131 12.15 -8.61 -22.49
CA LEU A 131 13.10 -7.65 -21.92
C LEU A 131 13.19 -6.41 -22.82
N PRO A 132 12.11 -5.60 -22.90
CA PRO A 132 12.08 -4.42 -23.76
C PRO A 132 13.19 -3.45 -23.37
N ARG A 133 13.85 -2.89 -24.40
CA ARG A 133 14.90 -1.86 -24.25
C ARG A 133 14.62 -0.69 -25.18
N VAL A 134 14.80 0.52 -24.65
CA VAL A 134 14.81 1.74 -25.47
C VAL A 134 16.25 2.12 -25.80
N SER A 135 16.49 2.60 -27.01
CA SER A 135 17.82 3.06 -27.42
C SER A 135 18.04 4.53 -27.07
N ALA A 136 19.33 4.92 -26.92
CA ALA A 136 19.66 6.34 -26.77
C ALA A 136 19.23 7.18 -27.97
N LYS A 137 19.22 6.59 -29.17
CA LYS A 137 18.73 7.22 -30.41
C LYS A 137 17.24 7.57 -30.30
N GLU A 138 16.43 6.63 -29.83
CA GLU A 138 14.98 6.86 -29.66
C GLU A 138 14.69 7.93 -28.61
N ILE A 139 15.36 7.88 -27.44
CA ILE A 139 15.24 8.96 -26.44
C ILE A 139 15.69 10.29 -27.02
N GLY A 140 16.79 10.31 -27.79
CA GLY A 140 17.29 11.51 -28.45
C GLY A 140 16.33 12.14 -29.45
N LEU A 141 15.43 11.37 -30.07
CA LEU A 141 14.41 11.84 -31.01
C LEU A 141 13.14 12.38 -30.34
N TYR A 142 13.03 12.27 -29.02
CA TYR A 142 11.90 12.85 -28.31
C TYR A 142 11.98 14.37 -28.31
N LYS A 143 10.88 15.02 -28.71
CA LYS A 143 10.75 16.48 -28.73
C LYS A 143 10.24 17.00 -27.39
N ILE A 144 10.85 18.06 -26.91
CA ILE A 144 10.43 18.76 -25.70
C ILE A 144 10.25 20.25 -25.99
N LYS A 145 9.42 20.92 -25.21
CA LYS A 145 9.36 22.36 -25.13
C LYS A 145 10.36 22.84 -24.09
N LEU A 146 11.38 23.59 -24.52
CA LEU A 146 12.47 24.04 -23.68
C LEU A 146 12.35 25.56 -23.45
N PRO A 147 12.10 26.03 -22.21
CA PRO A 147 12.13 27.43 -21.86
C PRO A 147 13.55 27.97 -21.75
N PRO A 148 13.74 29.29 -21.68
CA PRO A 148 15.03 29.93 -21.32
C PRO A 148 15.57 29.38 -19.99
N ILE A 149 16.90 29.41 -19.81
CA ILE A 149 17.59 28.81 -18.67
C ILE A 149 17.10 29.32 -17.31
N ASN A 150 16.79 30.60 -17.20
CA ASN A 150 16.27 31.20 -15.97
C ASN A 150 14.88 30.67 -15.62
N GLU A 151 14.05 30.38 -16.61
CA GLU A 151 12.75 29.80 -16.43
C GLU A 151 12.84 28.28 -16.08
N GLN A 152 13.77 27.55 -16.74
CA GLN A 152 14.07 26.17 -16.34
C GLN A 152 14.44 26.10 -14.85
N GLN A 153 15.31 27.00 -14.38
CA GLN A 153 15.72 27.07 -12.97
C GLN A 153 14.51 27.33 -12.05
N ARG A 154 13.65 28.26 -12.46
CA ARG A 154 12.46 28.62 -11.69
C ARG A 154 11.48 27.47 -11.59
N ILE A 155 11.18 26.81 -12.70
CA ILE A 155 10.33 25.62 -12.76
C ILE A 155 10.90 24.50 -11.86
N VAL A 156 12.20 24.22 -11.97
CA VAL A 156 12.88 23.23 -11.14
C VAL A 156 12.74 23.56 -9.65
N ASN A 157 12.99 24.81 -9.27
CA ASN A 157 12.88 25.24 -7.86
C ASN A 157 11.45 25.06 -7.31
N ILE A 158 10.43 25.38 -8.11
CA ILE A 158 9.03 25.21 -7.73
C ILE A 158 8.70 23.74 -7.58
N ILE A 159 9.07 22.88 -8.56
CA ILE A 159 8.86 21.44 -8.48
C ILE A 159 9.51 20.86 -7.21
N GLU A 160 10.79 21.19 -6.96
CA GLU A 160 11.53 20.72 -5.79
C GLU A 160 10.86 21.16 -4.49
N SER A 161 10.46 22.43 -4.38
CA SER A 161 9.76 22.95 -3.20
C SER A 161 8.44 22.22 -2.94
N LEU A 162 7.64 21.97 -3.98
CA LEU A 162 6.37 21.27 -3.87
C LEU A 162 6.57 19.78 -3.53
N PHE A 163 7.54 19.13 -4.17
CA PHE A 163 7.82 17.71 -3.92
C PHE A 163 8.33 17.47 -2.51
N VAL A 164 9.21 18.34 -1.98
CA VAL A 164 9.65 18.25 -0.58
C VAL A 164 8.46 18.33 0.39
N LYS A 165 7.50 19.23 0.15
CA LYS A 165 6.29 19.34 0.98
C LYS A 165 5.42 18.09 0.88
N LEU A 166 5.22 17.53 -0.33
CA LEU A 166 4.43 16.33 -0.57
C LEU A 166 5.10 15.09 0.01
N ASP A 167 6.42 14.96 -0.10
CA ASP A 167 7.17 13.84 0.48
C ASP A 167 7.14 13.89 2.01
N ARG A 168 7.22 15.08 2.60
CA ARG A 168 7.06 15.25 4.05
C ARG A 168 5.65 14.89 4.51
N ALA A 169 4.62 15.29 3.77
CA ALA A 169 3.24 14.88 4.06
C ALA A 169 3.07 13.36 3.97
N LYS A 170 3.64 12.74 2.94
CA LYS A 170 3.64 11.28 2.76
C LYS A 170 4.29 10.57 3.95
N GLU A 171 5.48 10.98 4.33
CA GLU A 171 6.21 10.44 5.50
C GLU A 171 5.40 10.54 6.79
N LEU A 172 4.78 11.70 7.04
CA LEU A 172 3.93 11.89 8.22
C LEU A 172 2.72 10.97 8.21
N ILE A 173 2.07 10.78 7.06
CA ILE A 173 0.94 9.86 6.91
C ILE A 173 1.38 8.43 7.16
N GLU A 174 2.46 7.97 6.53
CA GLU A 174 2.99 6.60 6.68
C GLU A 174 3.37 6.31 8.14
N ASN A 175 4.07 7.23 8.81
CA ASN A 175 4.43 7.12 10.23
C ASN A 175 3.17 7.08 11.12
N THR A 176 2.18 7.91 10.83
CA THR A 176 0.92 7.95 11.56
C THR A 176 0.18 6.62 11.44
N LEU A 177 0.06 6.07 10.22
CA LEU A 177 -0.56 4.77 9.99
C LEU A 177 0.17 3.63 10.73
N ALA A 178 1.50 3.64 10.70
CA ALA A 178 2.31 2.64 11.43
C ALA A 178 2.09 2.72 12.96
N GLN A 179 2.08 3.93 13.53
CA GLN A 179 1.79 4.13 14.95
C GLN A 179 0.37 3.65 15.32
N PHE A 180 -0.60 3.86 14.43
CA PHE A 180 -1.96 3.39 14.67
C PHE A 180 -2.06 1.87 14.76
N GLU A 181 -1.43 1.16 13.84
CA GLU A 181 -1.45 -0.31 13.90
C GLU A 181 -0.77 -0.83 15.16
N GLN A 182 0.33 -0.22 15.59
CA GLN A 182 0.99 -0.57 16.87
C GLN A 182 0.07 -0.30 18.07
N ASN A 183 -0.56 0.88 18.13
CA ASN A 183 -1.48 1.23 19.20
C ASN A 183 -2.68 0.30 19.26
N LYS A 184 -3.27 -0.05 18.10
CA LYS A 184 -4.37 -1.00 17.99
C LYS A 184 -4.00 -2.38 18.57
N MET A 185 -2.82 -2.89 18.22
CA MET A 185 -2.34 -4.16 18.76
C MET A 185 -2.15 -4.08 20.30
N ALA A 186 -1.55 -2.99 20.81
CA ALA A 186 -1.37 -2.79 22.24
C ALA A 186 -2.70 -2.68 22.99
N ILE A 187 -3.68 -1.97 22.43
CA ILE A 187 -5.03 -1.82 23.02
C ILE A 187 -5.74 -3.18 23.08
N LEU A 188 -5.70 -3.96 21.99
CA LEU A 188 -6.27 -5.30 21.97
C LEU A 188 -5.59 -6.20 23.02
N HIS A 189 -4.28 -6.16 23.12
CA HIS A 189 -3.55 -6.91 24.16
C HIS A 189 -4.05 -6.54 25.57
N LYS A 190 -4.13 -5.26 25.89
CA LYS A 190 -4.66 -4.77 27.16
C LYS A 190 -6.10 -5.17 27.45
N ALA A 191 -6.92 -5.29 26.41
CA ALA A 191 -8.31 -5.73 26.54
C ALA A 191 -8.42 -7.19 27.06
N PHE A 192 -7.51 -8.05 26.59
CA PHE A 192 -7.55 -9.49 26.91
C PHE A 192 -6.61 -9.92 28.03
N THR A 193 -5.83 -8.96 28.59
CA THR A 193 -5.04 -9.16 29.83
C THR A 193 -5.71 -8.53 31.07
N GLY A 194 -6.84 -7.84 30.86
CA GLY A 194 -7.57 -7.15 31.93
C GLY A 194 -7.05 -5.75 32.26
N GLU A 195 -5.97 -5.29 31.62
CA GLU A 195 -5.43 -3.95 31.87
C GLU A 195 -6.38 -2.83 31.39
N LEU A 196 -7.10 -3.05 30.30
CA LEU A 196 -7.97 -2.03 29.68
C LEU A 196 -9.11 -1.60 30.60
N THR A 197 -9.65 -2.52 31.38
CA THR A 197 -10.79 -2.33 32.29
C THR A 197 -10.39 -2.29 33.76
N ALA A 198 -9.11 -2.17 34.07
CA ALA A 198 -8.63 -2.15 35.47
C ALA A 198 -9.28 -1.03 36.31
N LYS A 199 -9.48 0.16 35.73
CA LYS A 199 -10.16 1.27 36.39
C LYS A 199 -11.65 0.97 36.61
N TRP A 200 -12.33 0.46 35.59
CA TRP A 200 -13.73 0.07 35.64
C TRP A 200 -13.97 -1.01 36.73
N ARG A 201 -13.12 -2.06 36.79
CA ARG A 201 -13.20 -3.07 37.85
C ARG A 201 -13.08 -2.48 39.25
N LYS A 202 -12.11 -1.56 39.45
CA LYS A 202 -11.94 -0.89 40.72
C LYS A 202 -13.18 -0.08 41.12
N GLU A 203 -13.81 0.61 40.17
CA GLU A 203 -15.04 1.42 40.38
C GLU A 203 -16.25 0.53 40.71
N ASN A 204 -16.29 -0.71 40.18
CA ASN A 204 -17.37 -1.67 40.40
C ASN A 204 -17.07 -2.71 41.47
N ASN A 205 -15.96 -2.58 42.21
CA ASN A 205 -15.53 -3.53 43.23
C ASN A 205 -15.39 -4.98 42.72
N ILE A 206 -14.93 -5.14 41.49
CA ILE A 206 -14.69 -6.43 40.83
C ILE A 206 -13.18 -6.68 40.78
N ASP A 207 -12.74 -7.88 41.13
CA ASP A 207 -11.36 -8.32 41.00
C ASP A 207 -11.12 -9.12 39.71
N LEU A 208 -9.86 -9.17 39.28
CA LEU A 208 -9.47 -9.95 38.10
C LEU A 208 -9.69 -11.45 38.27
N SER A 209 -9.75 -11.95 39.52
CA SER A 209 -10.08 -13.35 39.81
C SER A 209 -11.52 -13.74 39.43
N SER A 210 -12.38 -12.76 39.15
CA SER A 210 -13.73 -13.00 38.60
C SER A 210 -13.73 -13.57 37.19
N TRP A 211 -12.59 -13.51 36.49
CA TRP A 211 -12.48 -14.07 35.15
C TRP A 211 -12.50 -15.60 35.19
N GLU A 212 -13.47 -16.18 34.48
CA GLU A 212 -13.63 -17.62 34.36
C GLU A 212 -12.52 -18.23 33.49
N ASN A 213 -11.85 -19.29 33.98
CA ASN A 213 -10.90 -20.04 33.18
C ASN A 213 -11.67 -21.16 32.45
N GLY A 214 -11.50 -21.28 31.16
CA GLY A 214 -12.15 -22.30 30.34
C GLY A 214 -11.48 -22.48 28.99
N ILE A 215 -12.11 -23.31 28.16
CA ILE A 215 -11.75 -23.45 26.74
C ILE A 215 -12.83 -22.81 25.86
N LEU A 216 -12.48 -22.43 24.63
CA LEU A 216 -13.39 -21.68 23.77
C LEU A 216 -14.73 -22.39 23.54
N MET A 217 -14.72 -23.74 23.47
CA MET A 217 -15.95 -24.54 23.29
C MET A 217 -16.90 -24.52 24.50
N ASP A 218 -16.45 -24.10 25.70
CA ASP A 218 -17.30 -23.91 26.87
C ASP A 218 -18.21 -22.69 26.74
N PHE A 219 -17.84 -21.76 25.88
CA PHE A 219 -18.45 -20.45 25.72
C PHE A 219 -19.10 -20.22 24.35
N CYS A 220 -18.74 -21.03 23.33
CA CYS A 220 -19.35 -20.94 22.01
C CYS A 220 -19.39 -22.27 21.28
N LYS A 221 -20.38 -22.46 20.40
CA LYS A 221 -20.48 -23.60 19.49
C LYS A 221 -19.67 -23.34 18.22
N ILE A 222 -18.72 -24.24 17.92
CA ILE A 222 -17.89 -24.15 16.71
C ILE A 222 -18.52 -25.02 15.62
N ASN A 223 -18.87 -24.39 14.49
CA ASN A 223 -19.67 -25.00 13.41
C ASN A 223 -20.98 -25.62 13.94
N PRO A 224 -21.93 -24.83 14.43
CA PRO A 224 -23.21 -25.33 14.93
C PRO A 224 -23.94 -26.12 13.84
N LYS A 225 -24.89 -26.94 14.26
CA LYS A 225 -25.71 -27.72 13.32
C LYS A 225 -26.35 -26.82 12.27
N LYS A 226 -26.34 -27.25 11.02
CA LYS A 226 -26.97 -26.52 9.91
C LYS A 226 -28.47 -26.34 10.19
N ILE A 227 -28.99 -25.20 9.72
CA ILE A 227 -30.43 -24.94 9.74
C ILE A 227 -31.15 -26.06 8.93
N ASN A 228 -32.29 -26.48 9.41
CA ASN A 228 -33.15 -27.40 8.65
C ASN A 228 -33.78 -26.61 7.48
N THR A 229 -33.26 -26.81 6.29
CA THR A 229 -33.73 -26.12 5.08
C THR A 229 -34.82 -26.89 4.34
N LYS A 230 -35.33 -27.99 4.89
CA LYS A 230 -36.33 -28.85 4.21
C LYS A 230 -37.69 -28.18 4.07
N GLU A 231 -38.00 -27.25 4.96
CA GLU A 231 -39.28 -26.56 5.01
C GLU A 231 -39.29 -25.24 4.22
N PHE A 232 -38.15 -24.84 3.64
CA PHE A 232 -38.02 -23.61 2.88
C PHE A 232 -38.01 -23.91 1.38
N ASP A 233 -38.59 -22.97 0.60
CA ASP A 233 -38.57 -23.00 -0.86
C ASP A 233 -37.14 -22.84 -1.40
N ASP A 234 -36.78 -23.64 -2.38
CA ASP A 234 -35.48 -23.58 -3.05
C ASP A 234 -35.27 -22.25 -3.80
N ASP A 235 -36.34 -21.58 -4.21
CA ASP A 235 -36.30 -20.25 -4.83
C ASP A 235 -36.19 -19.09 -3.83
N MET A 236 -36.28 -19.37 -2.52
CA MET A 236 -36.13 -18.35 -1.47
C MET A 236 -34.76 -17.69 -1.58
N ILE A 237 -34.75 -16.37 -1.55
CA ILE A 237 -33.48 -15.59 -1.61
C ILE A 237 -32.83 -15.57 -0.23
N VAL A 238 -31.55 -15.86 -0.18
CA VAL A 238 -30.73 -15.86 1.04
C VAL A 238 -29.43 -15.11 0.84
N SER A 239 -28.83 -14.66 1.95
CA SER A 239 -27.52 -13.99 1.89
C SER A 239 -26.39 -14.98 1.64
N PHE A 240 -25.50 -14.65 0.71
CA PHE A 240 -24.29 -15.43 0.43
C PHE A 240 -23.03 -14.56 0.65
N ILE A 241 -22.09 -15.06 1.47
CA ILE A 241 -20.88 -14.33 1.88
C ILE A 241 -19.63 -15.14 1.48
N PRO A 242 -19.08 -14.92 0.29
CA PRO A 242 -17.81 -15.51 -0.10
C PRO A 242 -16.64 -14.82 0.63
N MET A 243 -15.49 -15.50 0.72
CA MET A 243 -14.31 -15.04 1.44
C MET A 243 -13.83 -13.61 1.05
N PRO A 244 -13.87 -13.17 -0.23
CA PRO A 244 -13.51 -11.80 -0.59
C PRO A 244 -14.43 -10.72 0.00
N CYS A 245 -15.65 -11.08 0.38
CA CYS A 245 -16.62 -10.14 0.95
C CYS A 245 -16.40 -9.85 2.44
N VAL A 246 -15.44 -10.52 3.09
CA VAL A 246 -15.00 -10.22 4.46
C VAL A 246 -13.70 -9.45 4.42
N SER A 247 -13.71 -8.25 4.99
CA SER A 247 -12.53 -7.40 5.10
C SER A 247 -11.63 -7.85 6.25
N ASP A 248 -10.35 -8.03 5.97
CA ASP A 248 -9.28 -8.24 6.95
C ASP A 248 -8.99 -6.95 7.75
N ILE A 249 -9.01 -5.79 7.08
CA ILE A 249 -8.76 -4.49 7.70
C ILE A 249 -9.87 -4.17 8.71
N TRP A 250 -11.14 -4.21 8.27
CA TRP A 250 -12.28 -3.76 9.07
C TRP A 250 -12.89 -4.84 9.96
N GLY A 251 -12.65 -6.11 9.67
CA GLY A 251 -13.36 -7.21 10.32
C GLY A 251 -14.87 -7.12 10.13
N LYS A 252 -15.29 -6.77 8.93
CA LYS A 252 -16.71 -6.60 8.58
C LYS A 252 -17.03 -7.26 7.26
N ILE A 253 -18.29 -7.63 7.08
CA ILE A 253 -18.83 -7.99 5.78
C ILE A 253 -19.00 -6.69 4.98
N VAL A 254 -18.24 -6.54 3.90
CA VAL A 254 -18.26 -5.32 3.05
C VAL A 254 -19.25 -5.42 1.90
N LYS A 255 -19.64 -6.65 1.53
CA LYS A 255 -20.62 -6.93 0.50
C LYS A 255 -21.30 -8.27 0.78
N LYS A 256 -22.57 -8.37 0.46
CA LYS A 256 -23.34 -9.64 0.47
C LYS A 256 -23.84 -9.88 -0.95
N GLU A 257 -23.81 -11.13 -1.37
CA GLU A 257 -24.47 -11.57 -2.59
C GLU A 257 -25.84 -12.15 -2.20
N LEU A 258 -26.81 -12.03 -3.08
CA LEU A 258 -28.11 -12.66 -2.93
C LEU A 258 -28.15 -13.88 -3.86
N ARG A 259 -28.52 -15.05 -3.34
CA ARG A 259 -28.60 -16.30 -4.09
C ARG A 259 -29.87 -17.06 -3.69
N LYS A 260 -30.33 -17.95 -4.59
CA LYS A 260 -31.42 -18.87 -4.26
C LYS A 260 -30.93 -19.92 -3.27
N LEU A 261 -31.77 -20.29 -2.32
CA LEU A 261 -31.47 -21.30 -1.31
C LEU A 261 -31.03 -22.61 -1.94
N GLY A 262 -31.73 -23.06 -3.00
CA GLY A 262 -31.40 -24.28 -3.74
C GLY A 262 -29.95 -24.35 -4.24
N GLU A 263 -29.35 -23.18 -4.59
CA GLU A 263 -27.96 -23.08 -5.09
C GLU A 263 -26.92 -23.22 -3.97
N VAL A 264 -27.26 -22.85 -2.73
CA VAL A 264 -26.28 -22.68 -1.64
C VAL A 264 -26.50 -23.61 -0.45
N LYS A 265 -27.66 -24.27 -0.31
CA LYS A 265 -27.95 -25.17 0.82
C LYS A 265 -27.01 -26.37 0.91
N LYS A 266 -26.38 -26.77 -0.19
CA LYS A 266 -25.37 -27.83 -0.25
C LYS A 266 -24.00 -27.26 -0.62
N GLY A 267 -22.94 -27.81 -0.03
CA GLY A 267 -21.55 -27.42 -0.40
C GLY A 267 -21.02 -26.14 0.22
N TYR A 268 -21.81 -25.41 1.01
CA TYR A 268 -21.40 -24.17 1.67
C TYR A 268 -21.59 -24.21 3.17
N THR A 269 -20.92 -23.30 3.87
CA THR A 269 -21.05 -23.11 5.32
C THR A 269 -22.30 -22.28 5.60
N ASN A 270 -23.17 -22.76 6.51
CA ASN A 270 -24.38 -22.06 6.94
C ASN A 270 -24.14 -21.32 8.26
N PHE A 271 -24.75 -20.15 8.41
CA PHE A 271 -24.67 -19.31 9.61
C PHE A 271 -25.94 -18.46 9.76
N CYS A 272 -26.12 -17.92 10.96
CA CYS A 272 -27.23 -17.05 11.34
C CYS A 272 -26.73 -15.68 11.74
N GLU A 273 -27.65 -14.73 11.97
CA GLU A 273 -27.31 -13.45 12.58
C GLU A 273 -26.65 -13.65 13.95
N GLY A 274 -25.71 -12.76 14.27
CA GLY A 274 -24.93 -12.81 15.50
C GLY A 274 -23.75 -13.79 15.49
N ASP A 275 -23.69 -14.74 14.55
CA ASP A 275 -22.54 -15.64 14.43
C ASP A 275 -21.26 -14.88 14.07
N VAL A 276 -20.12 -15.33 14.60
CA VAL A 276 -18.81 -14.83 14.22
C VAL A 276 -18.20 -15.75 13.18
N LEU A 277 -17.95 -15.23 11.98
CA LEU A 277 -17.21 -15.94 10.93
C LEU A 277 -15.71 -15.73 11.16
N PHE A 278 -14.97 -16.83 11.21
CA PHE A 278 -13.52 -16.86 11.34
C PHE A 278 -12.91 -17.62 10.17
N ALA A 279 -12.08 -16.96 9.37
CA ALA A 279 -11.38 -17.61 8.26
C ALA A 279 -10.36 -18.61 8.81
N LYS A 280 -10.34 -19.82 8.26
CA LYS A 280 -9.41 -20.86 8.71
C LYS A 280 -8.21 -21.08 7.80
N ILE A 281 -8.23 -20.55 6.57
CA ILE A 281 -7.22 -20.81 5.52
C ILE A 281 -6.21 -19.68 5.38
N THR A 282 -4.97 -20.02 5.01
CA THR A 282 -3.90 -19.09 4.57
C THR A 282 -4.29 -18.37 3.29
N PRO A 283 -3.98 -17.09 3.11
CA PRO A 283 -3.47 -16.12 4.09
C PRO A 283 -4.60 -15.40 4.86
N CYS A 284 -5.86 -15.79 4.63
CA CYS A 284 -7.03 -15.09 5.15
C CYS A 284 -7.06 -15.03 6.68
N MET A 285 -6.72 -16.15 7.35
CA MET A 285 -6.64 -16.22 8.80
C MET A 285 -5.52 -15.34 9.33
N GLU A 286 -4.34 -15.43 8.75
CA GLU A 286 -3.17 -14.66 9.15
C GLU A 286 -3.41 -13.15 9.03
N ASN A 287 -4.17 -12.72 8.02
CA ASN A 287 -4.58 -11.34 7.83
C ASN A 287 -5.74 -10.91 8.74
N GLY A 288 -6.32 -11.83 9.53
CA GLY A 288 -7.38 -11.53 10.49
C GLY A 288 -8.76 -11.38 9.86
N LYS A 289 -9.04 -12.06 8.73
CA LYS A 289 -10.39 -12.11 8.16
C LYS A 289 -11.36 -12.79 9.10
N SER A 290 -12.22 -11.99 9.71
CA SER A 290 -13.35 -12.42 10.52
C SER A 290 -14.42 -11.33 10.50
N ALA A 291 -15.67 -11.68 10.74
CA ALA A 291 -16.76 -10.72 10.79
C ALA A 291 -17.91 -11.26 11.65
N ILE A 292 -18.66 -10.35 12.27
CA ILE A 292 -19.96 -10.68 12.84
C ILE A 292 -20.99 -10.65 11.71
N VAL A 293 -21.83 -11.66 11.65
CA VAL A 293 -22.94 -11.73 10.71
C VAL A 293 -24.07 -10.81 11.17
N ASP A 294 -24.52 -9.93 10.31
CA ASP A 294 -25.64 -9.02 10.56
C ASP A 294 -26.51 -8.86 9.31
N LYS A 295 -27.78 -8.48 9.49
CA LYS A 295 -28.72 -8.10 8.42
C LYS A 295 -28.79 -9.12 7.28
N LEU A 296 -29.00 -10.39 7.61
CA LEU A 296 -29.19 -11.44 6.63
C LEU A 296 -30.56 -11.32 5.94
N GLU A 297 -30.60 -11.64 4.65
CA GLU A 297 -31.85 -11.82 3.93
C GLU A 297 -32.53 -13.10 4.43
N ASN A 298 -33.79 -12.98 4.88
CA ASN A 298 -34.56 -14.06 5.51
C ASN A 298 -33.86 -14.77 6.68
N ASP A 299 -32.99 -14.04 7.42
CA ASP A 299 -32.24 -14.50 8.58
C ASP A 299 -31.32 -15.72 8.33
N ILE A 300 -31.11 -16.08 7.06
CA ILE A 300 -30.32 -17.24 6.67
C ILE A 300 -29.13 -16.83 5.82
N GLY A 301 -27.94 -17.25 6.24
CA GLY A 301 -26.71 -17.01 5.53
C GLY A 301 -25.95 -18.27 5.14
N PHE A 302 -25.32 -18.18 3.98
CA PHE A 302 -24.37 -19.18 3.48
C PHE A 302 -23.09 -18.51 3.03
N GLY A 303 -21.97 -19.23 3.02
CA GLY A 303 -20.71 -18.66 2.57
C GLY A 303 -19.63 -19.69 2.37
N SER A 304 -18.40 -19.18 2.24
CA SER A 304 -17.23 -20.02 1.99
C SER A 304 -17.09 -21.15 3.00
N THR A 305 -16.76 -22.35 2.51
CA THR A 305 -16.40 -23.51 3.36
C THR A 305 -15.12 -23.28 4.16
N GLU A 306 -14.37 -22.22 3.85
CA GLU A 306 -13.15 -21.84 4.56
C GLU A 306 -13.41 -20.93 5.77
N PHE A 307 -14.67 -20.75 6.19
CA PHE A 307 -15.03 -20.18 7.47
C PHE A 307 -15.28 -21.26 8.53
N TYR A 308 -14.83 -20.99 9.75
CA TYR A 308 -15.47 -21.51 10.96
C TYR A 308 -16.58 -20.55 11.37
N VAL A 309 -17.68 -21.10 11.85
CA VAL A 309 -18.81 -20.37 12.44
C VAL A 309 -18.72 -20.53 13.94
N LEU A 310 -18.61 -19.42 14.65
CA LEU A 310 -18.55 -19.41 16.11
C LEU A 310 -19.85 -18.75 16.62
N ARG A 311 -20.70 -19.54 17.25
CA ARG A 311 -21.97 -19.10 17.83
C ARG A 311 -21.83 -19.01 19.32
N CYS A 312 -21.86 -17.80 19.85
CA CYS A 312 -21.73 -17.53 21.27
C CYS A 312 -22.92 -18.10 22.07
N ASP A 313 -22.65 -18.54 23.30
CA ASP A 313 -23.68 -18.59 24.33
C ASP A 313 -23.86 -17.17 24.87
N GLU A 314 -24.96 -16.52 24.51
CA GLU A 314 -25.21 -15.09 24.79
C GLU A 314 -25.21 -14.76 26.30
N ASN A 315 -25.47 -15.76 27.16
CA ASN A 315 -25.42 -15.61 28.62
C ASN A 315 -23.98 -15.54 29.15
N LYS A 316 -23.00 -16.01 28.37
CA LYS A 316 -21.60 -16.12 28.81
C LYS A 316 -20.66 -15.28 27.96
N LEU A 317 -20.88 -15.21 26.64
CA LEU A 317 -19.93 -14.64 25.70
C LEU A 317 -20.58 -13.66 24.72
N ASN A 318 -20.16 -12.42 24.79
CA ASN A 318 -20.56 -11.38 23.83
C ASN A 318 -19.88 -11.62 22.47
N ASN A 319 -20.64 -11.62 21.38
CA ASN A 319 -20.12 -11.89 20.03
C ASN A 319 -19.12 -10.84 19.53
N LYS A 320 -19.27 -9.56 19.92
CA LYS A 320 -18.27 -8.52 19.61
C LYS A 320 -16.97 -8.74 20.37
N TYR A 321 -17.06 -9.15 21.64
CA TYR A 321 -15.90 -9.51 22.44
C TYR A 321 -15.14 -10.68 21.79
N LEU A 322 -15.85 -11.75 21.42
CA LEU A 322 -15.25 -12.88 20.70
C LEU A 322 -14.63 -12.45 19.37
N HIS A 323 -15.31 -11.61 18.62
CA HIS A 323 -14.80 -11.09 17.36
C HIS A 323 -13.48 -10.30 17.53
N TYR A 324 -13.37 -9.45 18.53
CA TYR A 324 -12.12 -8.78 18.86
C TYR A 324 -11.04 -9.76 19.34
N PHE A 325 -11.44 -10.76 20.13
CA PHE A 325 -10.54 -11.78 20.62
C PHE A 325 -9.87 -12.57 19.49
N VAL A 326 -10.61 -13.10 18.53
CA VAL A 326 -10.04 -13.86 17.40
C VAL A 326 -9.22 -12.99 16.43
N ARG A 327 -9.35 -11.68 16.50
CA ARG A 327 -8.60 -10.72 15.70
C ARG A 327 -7.30 -10.25 16.35
N GLN A 328 -7.08 -10.49 17.63
CA GLN A 328 -5.82 -10.13 18.29
C GLN A 328 -4.64 -10.89 17.69
N LYS A 329 -3.49 -10.23 17.66
CA LYS A 329 -2.28 -10.80 17.03
C LYS A 329 -1.83 -12.08 17.71
N THR A 330 -1.84 -12.12 19.04
CA THR A 330 -1.44 -13.30 19.85
C THR A 330 -2.23 -14.54 19.44
N PHE A 331 -3.57 -14.45 19.42
CA PHE A 331 -4.42 -15.57 19.02
C PHE A 331 -4.11 -16.03 17.58
N ARG A 332 -3.92 -15.09 16.65
CA ARG A 332 -3.64 -15.43 15.25
C ARG A 332 -2.25 -16.05 15.06
N ASP A 333 -1.25 -15.57 15.81
CA ASP A 333 0.11 -16.12 15.76
C ASP A 333 0.12 -17.58 16.33
N GLU A 334 -0.61 -17.85 17.40
CA GLU A 334 -0.78 -19.18 17.94
C GLU A 334 -1.55 -20.08 16.97
N ALA A 335 -2.66 -19.59 16.40
CA ALA A 335 -3.42 -20.31 15.38
C ALA A 335 -2.57 -20.65 14.15
N LYS A 336 -1.69 -19.72 13.74
CA LYS A 336 -0.75 -19.93 12.64
C LYS A 336 0.24 -21.05 12.94
N GLY A 337 0.74 -21.13 14.18
CA GLY A 337 1.66 -22.19 14.61
C GLY A 337 1.06 -23.59 14.52
N GLU A 338 -0.25 -23.72 14.64
CA GLU A 338 -0.98 -24.98 14.61
C GLU A 338 -1.59 -25.32 13.22
N MET A 339 -1.38 -24.46 12.21
CA MET A 339 -1.92 -24.69 10.87
C MET A 339 -1.32 -25.94 10.21
N THR A 340 -2.16 -26.72 9.55
CA THR A 340 -1.79 -27.93 8.81
C THR A 340 -2.18 -27.83 7.33
N GLY A 341 -1.48 -28.59 6.47
CA GLY A 341 -1.75 -28.65 5.03
C GLY A 341 -0.52 -28.24 4.18
N ALA A 342 -0.70 -28.21 2.87
CA ALA A 342 0.36 -27.80 1.94
C ALA A 342 0.64 -26.30 2.03
N VAL A 343 1.88 -25.89 1.73
CA VAL A 343 2.30 -24.48 1.69
C VAL A 343 1.36 -23.66 0.82
N GLY A 344 0.85 -22.55 1.36
CA GLY A 344 -0.11 -21.69 0.69
C GLY A 344 -1.59 -22.14 0.77
N GLN A 345 -1.86 -23.34 1.35
CA GLN A 345 -3.22 -23.86 1.56
C GLN A 345 -3.39 -24.49 2.95
N GLN A 346 -2.68 -23.96 3.93
CA GLN A 346 -2.77 -24.42 5.31
C GLN A 346 -4.07 -23.94 5.96
N ARG A 347 -4.56 -24.70 6.94
CA ARG A 347 -5.79 -24.44 7.67
C ARG A 347 -5.59 -24.64 9.16
N VAL A 348 -6.23 -23.80 9.95
CA VAL A 348 -6.32 -23.98 11.40
C VAL A 348 -7.16 -25.21 11.70
N PRO A 349 -6.66 -26.19 12.47
CA PRO A 349 -7.46 -27.34 12.90
C PRO A 349 -8.63 -26.91 13.78
N LYS A 350 -9.77 -27.59 13.67
CA LYS A 350 -10.94 -27.32 14.54
C LYS A 350 -10.60 -27.56 16.02
N THR A 351 -9.82 -28.60 16.30
CA THR A 351 -9.33 -28.94 17.65
C THR A 351 -8.54 -27.84 18.32
N PHE A 352 -7.83 -27.00 17.56
CA PHE A 352 -7.17 -25.80 18.10
C PHE A 352 -8.20 -24.85 18.71
N LEU A 353 -9.26 -24.53 17.97
CA LEU A 353 -10.33 -23.65 18.47
C LEU A 353 -11.07 -24.28 19.66
N GLU A 354 -11.41 -25.56 19.55
CA GLU A 354 -12.16 -26.30 20.60
C GLU A 354 -11.44 -26.26 21.94
N ASN A 355 -10.12 -26.45 21.92
CA ASN A 355 -9.30 -26.57 23.13
C ASN A 355 -8.55 -25.28 23.48
N TYR A 356 -8.84 -24.17 22.80
CA TYR A 356 -8.14 -22.91 23.05
C TYR A 356 -8.47 -22.38 24.44
N LYS A 357 -7.45 -22.33 25.31
CA LYS A 357 -7.58 -21.87 26.69
C LYS A 357 -7.76 -20.35 26.71
N MET A 358 -8.76 -19.87 27.40
CA MET A 358 -9.00 -18.44 27.56
C MET A 358 -9.49 -18.12 28.97
N LYS A 359 -9.30 -16.88 29.36
CA LYS A 359 -9.90 -16.29 30.56
C LYS A 359 -11.02 -15.36 30.12
N LEU A 360 -12.22 -15.60 30.59
CA LEU A 360 -13.41 -14.87 30.17
C LEU A 360 -13.89 -13.94 31.29
N PRO A 361 -13.95 -12.61 31.05
CA PRO A 361 -14.55 -11.66 31.97
C PRO A 361 -16.05 -11.89 32.14
N THR A 362 -16.65 -11.27 33.18
CA THR A 362 -18.12 -11.23 33.27
C THR A 362 -18.73 -10.55 32.05
N ILE A 363 -19.99 -10.83 31.76
CA ILE A 363 -20.64 -10.27 30.55
C ILE A 363 -20.69 -8.72 30.58
N GLU A 364 -20.80 -8.14 31.76
CA GLU A 364 -20.77 -6.69 31.98
C GLU A 364 -19.38 -6.12 31.63
N GLU A 365 -18.31 -6.79 32.05
CA GLU A 365 -16.96 -6.37 31.74
C GLU A 365 -16.62 -6.58 30.25
N GLN A 366 -17.11 -7.66 29.65
CA GLN A 366 -17.00 -7.86 28.20
C GLN A 366 -17.68 -6.72 27.43
N GLN A 367 -18.88 -6.28 27.88
CA GLN A 367 -19.59 -5.15 27.26
C GLN A 367 -18.79 -3.86 27.41
N GLU A 368 -18.17 -3.60 28.56
CA GLU A 368 -17.34 -2.42 28.77
C GLU A 368 -16.08 -2.47 27.88
N ILE A 369 -15.42 -3.62 27.79
CA ILE A 369 -14.29 -3.81 26.86
C ILE A 369 -14.73 -3.48 25.42
N VAL A 370 -15.87 -4.00 24.98
CA VAL A 370 -16.42 -3.73 23.65
C VAL A 370 -16.69 -2.24 23.48
N ASN A 371 -17.30 -1.56 24.45
CA ASN A 371 -17.59 -0.13 24.39
C ASN A 371 -16.33 0.71 24.26
N ILE A 372 -15.26 0.37 24.97
CA ILE A 372 -13.99 1.07 24.88
C ILE A 372 -13.35 0.81 23.50
N LEU A 373 -13.31 -0.45 23.05
CA LEU A 373 -12.75 -0.82 21.75
C LEU A 373 -13.52 -0.16 20.59
N ASP A 374 -14.85 -0.18 20.61
CA ASP A 374 -15.69 0.46 19.59
C ASP A 374 -15.40 1.97 19.51
N LYS A 375 -15.31 2.68 20.67
CA LYS A 375 -14.99 4.12 20.72
C LYS A 375 -13.59 4.41 20.17
N LEU A 376 -12.61 3.61 20.56
CA LEU A 376 -11.21 3.79 20.12
C LEU A 376 -11.10 3.48 18.62
N LEU A 377 -11.65 2.36 18.17
CA LEU A 377 -11.56 1.94 16.76
C LEU A 377 -12.40 2.84 15.83
N ALA A 378 -13.50 3.45 16.32
CA ALA A 378 -14.23 4.46 15.55
C ALA A 378 -13.36 5.70 15.23
N LYS A 379 -12.43 6.08 16.13
CA LYS A 379 -11.45 7.13 15.84
C LYS A 379 -10.47 6.70 14.74
N TYR A 380 -10.10 5.42 14.69
CA TYR A 380 -9.24 4.86 13.65
C TYR A 380 -9.93 4.81 12.27
N ASN A 381 -11.26 4.67 12.23
CA ASN A 381 -12.01 4.70 10.96
C ASN A 381 -11.95 6.06 10.24
N LYS A 382 -11.72 7.16 10.96
CA LYS A 382 -11.45 8.48 10.36
C LYS A 382 -10.10 8.54 9.62
N ILE A 383 -9.21 7.58 9.89
CA ILE A 383 -7.86 7.49 9.33
C ILE A 383 -7.84 6.86 7.95
N LYS A 384 -8.92 6.20 7.54
CA LYS A 384 -9.07 5.72 6.15
C LYS A 384 -8.82 6.82 5.11
N ASN A 385 -9.16 8.07 5.45
CA ASN A 385 -8.85 9.21 4.60
C ASN A 385 -7.35 9.41 4.38
N LEU A 386 -6.47 8.93 5.29
CA LEU A 386 -5.03 9.06 5.14
C LEU A 386 -4.46 8.14 4.06
N GLU A 387 -4.96 6.90 3.94
CA GLU A 387 -4.54 6.00 2.86
C GLU A 387 -4.94 6.56 1.49
N GLN A 388 -6.16 7.10 1.38
CA GLN A 388 -6.59 7.79 0.15
C GLN A 388 -5.75 9.04 -0.15
N GLN A 389 -5.23 9.71 0.88
CA GLN A 389 -4.35 10.86 0.69
C GLN A 389 -2.97 10.45 0.14
N LEU A 390 -2.46 9.25 0.46
CA LEU A 390 -1.23 8.75 -0.15
C LEU A 390 -1.36 8.61 -1.68
N GLU A 391 -2.48 8.06 -2.15
CA GLU A 391 -2.76 7.97 -3.59
C GLU A 391 -2.89 9.36 -4.23
N LYS A 392 -3.55 10.30 -3.53
CA LYS A 392 -3.67 11.68 -4.00
C LYS A 392 -2.31 12.38 -4.12
N ILE A 393 -1.37 12.14 -3.22
CA ILE A 393 -0.02 12.72 -3.29
C ILE A 393 0.68 12.30 -4.58
N GLU A 394 0.62 11.04 -4.97
CA GLU A 394 1.22 10.58 -6.23
C GLU A 394 0.52 11.20 -7.47
N LEU A 395 -0.79 11.36 -7.41
CA LEU A 395 -1.54 12.05 -8.47
C LEU A 395 -1.20 13.55 -8.54
N LEU A 396 -1.01 14.21 -7.37
CA LEU A 396 -0.58 15.60 -7.30
C LEU A 396 0.79 15.82 -7.90
N LYS A 397 1.77 14.95 -7.63
CA LYS A 397 3.09 15.03 -8.25
C LYS A 397 3.00 14.98 -9.78
N LYS A 398 2.19 14.06 -10.32
CA LYS A 398 1.96 13.97 -11.77
C LYS A 398 1.29 15.25 -12.33
N ALA A 399 0.31 15.81 -11.61
CA ALA A 399 -0.37 17.04 -12.03
C ALA A 399 0.57 18.25 -12.00
N ILE A 400 1.44 18.36 -10.97
CA ILE A 400 2.48 19.40 -10.89
C ILE A 400 3.41 19.33 -12.10
N LEU A 401 3.92 18.13 -12.43
CA LEU A 401 4.77 17.94 -13.61
C LEU A 401 4.04 18.32 -14.91
N ALA A 402 2.79 17.89 -15.05
CA ALA A 402 1.99 18.23 -16.22
C ALA A 402 1.78 19.75 -16.38
N LYS A 403 1.49 20.46 -15.29
CA LYS A 403 1.39 21.93 -15.29
C LYS A 403 2.75 22.60 -15.59
N ALA A 404 3.83 22.08 -14.97
CA ALA A 404 5.18 22.59 -15.19
C ALA A 404 5.58 22.60 -16.66
N PHE A 405 5.38 21.49 -17.34
CA PHE A 405 5.82 21.31 -18.72
C PHE A 405 4.82 21.80 -19.78
N ARG A 406 3.66 22.31 -19.34
CA ARG A 406 2.75 23.13 -20.17
C ARG A 406 3.00 24.63 -20.04
N GLY A 407 3.91 25.06 -19.16
CA GLY A 407 4.18 26.48 -18.89
C GLY A 407 3.17 27.12 -17.93
N GLU A 408 2.44 26.32 -17.15
CA GLU A 408 1.41 26.76 -16.21
C GLU A 408 1.94 26.87 -14.76
N LEU A 409 3.21 26.52 -14.54
CA LEU A 409 3.91 26.62 -13.24
C LEU A 409 4.87 27.80 -13.21
N GLY A 410 4.33 28.98 -13.11
CA GLY A 410 5.17 30.15 -12.92
C GLY A 410 5.66 30.73 -14.21
N THR A 411 5.15 31.85 -14.45
CA THR A 411 5.45 32.70 -15.54
C THR A 411 6.43 33.77 -15.07
N ASN A 412 6.92 34.61 -15.97
CA ASN A 412 7.92 35.63 -15.72
C ASN A 412 7.42 36.85 -14.90
N ASN A 413 6.37 36.71 -14.11
CA ASN A 413 5.76 37.82 -13.39
C ASN A 413 6.17 37.80 -11.90
N PRO A 414 6.79 38.85 -11.34
CA PRO A 414 7.16 38.93 -9.92
C PRO A 414 5.97 38.91 -8.94
N ASP A 415 4.74 39.14 -9.41
CA ASP A 415 3.52 39.17 -8.62
C ASP A 415 2.80 37.80 -8.60
N GLU A 416 3.49 36.73 -8.95
CA GLU A 416 2.89 35.39 -9.01
C GLU A 416 2.56 34.79 -7.65
N GLU A 417 1.46 34.02 -7.65
CA GLU A 417 0.99 33.25 -6.51
C GLU A 417 2.06 32.33 -5.90
N SER A 418 2.02 32.22 -4.59
CA SER A 418 2.91 31.33 -3.87
C SER A 418 2.66 29.87 -4.29
N ALA A 419 3.71 29.02 -4.23
CA ALA A 419 3.59 27.58 -4.46
C ALA A 419 2.48 26.92 -3.61
N GLU A 420 2.10 27.56 -2.51
CA GLU A 420 1.01 27.14 -1.62
C GLU A 420 -0.37 27.39 -2.23
N ASN A 421 -0.57 28.50 -2.89
CA ASN A 421 -1.83 28.83 -3.57
C ASN A 421 -2.03 27.92 -4.78
N LEU A 422 -0.97 27.70 -5.57
CA LEU A 422 -1.00 26.75 -6.68
C LEU A 422 -1.36 25.32 -6.22
N LEU A 423 -0.84 24.89 -5.07
CA LEU A 423 -1.20 23.58 -4.50
C LEU A 423 -2.67 23.54 -4.07
N LYS A 424 -3.19 24.63 -3.49
CA LYS A 424 -4.62 24.75 -3.13
C LYS A 424 -5.53 24.70 -4.35
N GLU A 425 -5.15 25.38 -5.45
CA GLU A 425 -5.90 25.32 -6.72
C GLU A 425 -5.94 23.89 -7.29
N ILE A 426 -4.78 23.20 -7.35
CA ILE A 426 -4.70 21.83 -7.83
C ILE A 426 -5.55 20.88 -6.96
N LEU A 427 -5.64 21.15 -5.65
CA LEU A 427 -6.47 20.38 -4.73
C LEU A 427 -7.97 20.67 -4.90
N ALA A 428 -8.34 21.90 -5.29
CA ALA A 428 -9.73 22.30 -5.49
C ALA A 428 -10.31 21.84 -6.85
N GLU A 429 -9.47 21.62 -7.87
CA GLU A 429 -9.85 21.10 -9.19
C GLU A 429 -10.18 19.60 -9.19
N LYS A 430 -10.09 18.91 -8.05
CA LYS A 430 -10.37 17.48 -7.85
C LYS A 430 -11.46 17.23 -6.79
#